data_ad9e4fd6ff216ec3264c2192e5ef55c7
#
_entry.id   ad9e4fd6ff216ec3264c2192e5ef55c7
#
_cell.length_a   1.000
_cell.length_b   1.000
_cell.length_c   1.000
_cell.angle_alpha   90.00
_cell.angle_beta   90.00
_cell.angle_gamma   90.00
#
_symmetry.space_group_name_H-M   'P 1'
#
loop_
_entity.id
_entity.type
_entity.pdbx_description
1 polymer ?
#
loop_
_entity_poly.entity_id
_entity_poly.type
_entity_poly.pdbx_seq_one_letter_code
_entity_poly.pdbx_strand_id
1 'polypeptide(L)'
;MPVVLIGNSFKYEVEATLKLFFHADRFAFSDDISAATGENYVIAGAGEKSVYAKIMLSGKLSEADQALENTLSSDPSAAEHELCRLIFHIMSDRTGIVPPWGLMTGIRPVKKVIELMRQELPKDEIFRVLSDKYEITPKKLQLAYDTAVNQLPILDKIDSSAVSLYVSIPFCPTRCSYCSFVSHSMDSAVKLMPEYVAALCRELEIVGNIVRETNTRIDTIYFGGGTPTSISAADLRKIMEAVAANFDIAAVREYSVEAGRPDTIDEEKLRVIKGLGAQRVSVNPQTLNDDVLRVIGRKHSGEDAVRAFELARKVGFNNINTDLIAGLPTESADSFRNTLERMIELDPESITVHALTIKRAADLFESGSANSDNPAAEMVDHSIERLMKAGYLPYYMYRQKNTVDNLENVGYAKPGFESYYNIFIMDETQTILGAGCAASTKLVYPGGKISRIHNYKFPYEYIKRFEQLIEKKSEVTECLKKIRSLQLK
;
A
#
# COMPACT_ATOMS: atom_id res chain seq x y z
N MET A 1 -23.58 0.04 15.71
CA MET A 1 -23.78 1.09 16.73
C MET A 1 -24.43 2.31 16.10
N PRO A 2 -25.52 2.89 16.68
CA PRO A 2 -26.11 4.16 16.24
C PRO A 2 -25.14 5.33 16.44
N VAL A 3 -25.10 6.24 15.45
CA VAL A 3 -24.33 7.49 15.50
C VAL A 3 -25.23 8.64 15.07
N VAL A 4 -25.46 9.60 15.94
CA VAL A 4 -26.32 10.75 15.68
C VAL A 4 -25.46 11.98 15.44
N LEU A 5 -25.67 12.65 14.30
CA LEU A 5 -24.98 13.89 13.94
C LEU A 5 -25.92 15.07 14.16
N ILE A 6 -25.55 16.02 15.01
CA ILE A 6 -26.36 17.19 15.32
C ILE A 6 -25.65 18.45 14.84
N GLY A 7 -26.27 19.20 13.94
CA GLY A 7 -25.74 20.48 13.46
C GLY A 7 -24.45 20.39 12.63
N ASN A 8 -24.11 19.20 12.12
CA ASN A 8 -22.93 19.00 11.29
C ASN A 8 -23.15 17.92 10.23
N SER A 9 -22.21 17.85 9.26
CA SER A 9 -22.18 16.87 8.18
C SER A 9 -20.90 16.00 8.18
N PHE A 10 -20.18 15.91 9.30
CA PHE A 10 -18.87 15.27 9.43
C PHE A 10 -18.94 13.74 9.54
N LYS A 11 -19.87 13.14 8.78
CA LYS A 11 -20.13 11.70 8.81
C LYS A 11 -18.89 10.85 8.54
N TYR A 12 -18.11 11.23 7.53
CA TYR A 12 -16.92 10.46 7.12
C TYR A 12 -15.84 10.50 8.20
N GLU A 13 -15.59 11.67 8.77
CA GLU A 13 -14.55 11.92 9.75
C GLU A 13 -14.89 11.27 11.10
N VAL A 14 -16.14 11.40 11.54
CA VAL A 14 -16.65 10.72 12.74
C VAL A 14 -16.59 9.20 12.57
N GLU A 15 -17.02 8.66 11.41
CA GLU A 15 -16.89 7.23 11.13
C GLU A 15 -15.43 6.78 11.13
N ALA A 16 -14.53 7.55 10.52
CA ALA A 16 -13.10 7.24 10.48
C ALA A 16 -12.49 7.22 11.88
N THR A 17 -12.87 8.16 12.75
CA THR A 17 -12.41 8.24 14.15
C THR A 17 -12.94 7.05 14.97
N LEU A 18 -14.22 6.72 14.85
CA LEU A 18 -14.80 5.57 15.55
C LEU A 18 -14.18 4.23 15.10
N LYS A 19 -13.81 4.11 13.83
CA LYS A 19 -13.12 2.94 13.30
C LYS A 19 -11.70 2.75 13.82
N LEU A 20 -11.10 3.74 14.46
CA LEU A 20 -9.83 3.57 15.19
C LEU A 20 -9.98 2.61 16.38
N PHE A 21 -11.19 2.48 16.92
CA PHE A 21 -11.51 1.68 18.10
C PHE A 21 -12.37 0.46 17.77
N PHE A 22 -13.19 0.53 16.72
CA PHE A 22 -14.15 -0.50 16.31
C PHE A 22 -14.00 -0.82 14.82
N HIS A 23 -12.97 -1.58 14.46
CA HIS A 23 -12.59 -1.84 13.06
C HIS A 23 -13.68 -2.54 12.23
N ALA A 24 -14.38 -3.50 12.84
CA ALA A 24 -15.36 -4.35 12.16
C ALA A 24 -16.81 -3.83 12.25
N ASP A 25 -17.04 -2.80 13.07
CA ASP A 25 -18.40 -2.34 13.38
C ASP A 25 -19.03 -1.58 12.20
N ARG A 26 -20.34 -1.79 12.05
CA ARG A 26 -21.18 -0.99 11.17
C ARG A 26 -21.85 0.11 11.97
N PHE A 27 -21.71 1.36 11.52
CA PHE A 27 -22.34 2.52 12.12
C PHE A 27 -23.59 2.91 11.35
N ALA A 28 -24.71 3.09 12.08
CA ALA A 28 -25.96 3.57 11.53
C ALA A 28 -26.09 5.07 11.84
N PHE A 29 -25.93 5.90 10.83
CA PHE A 29 -25.98 7.37 10.97
C PHE A 29 -27.41 7.91 10.86
N SER A 30 -27.75 8.86 11.74
CA SER A 30 -29.02 9.60 11.78
C SER A 30 -28.77 11.05 12.17
N ASP A 31 -29.70 11.94 11.86
CA ASP A 31 -29.80 13.31 12.38
C ASP A 31 -30.88 13.42 13.48
N ASP A 32 -31.64 12.36 13.69
CA ASP A 32 -32.67 12.29 14.73
C ASP A 32 -32.09 11.76 16.04
N ILE A 33 -32.13 12.61 17.10
CA ILE A 33 -31.63 12.27 18.42
C ILE A 33 -32.35 11.05 19.05
N SER A 34 -33.57 10.76 18.64
CA SER A 34 -34.31 9.58 19.09
C SER A 34 -33.67 8.25 18.67
N ALA A 35 -32.75 8.27 17.69
CA ALA A 35 -31.96 7.11 17.28
C ALA A 35 -30.84 6.75 18.30
N ALA A 36 -30.49 7.66 19.23
CA ALA A 36 -29.51 7.42 20.30
C ALA A 36 -30.12 6.56 21.41
N THR A 37 -30.27 5.28 21.18
CA THR A 37 -30.91 4.31 22.08
C THR A 37 -30.04 3.09 22.35
N GLY A 38 -30.30 2.43 23.49
CA GLY A 38 -29.57 1.23 23.88
C GLY A 38 -28.31 1.49 24.68
N GLU A 39 -27.50 0.45 24.84
CA GLU A 39 -26.29 0.47 25.67
C GLU A 39 -25.05 1.02 24.95
N ASN A 40 -25.13 1.19 23.62
CA ASN A 40 -24.01 1.68 22.80
C ASN A 40 -24.54 2.64 21.74
N TYR A 41 -24.19 3.91 21.82
CA TYR A 41 -24.46 4.94 20.80
C TYR A 41 -23.49 6.10 20.90
N VAL A 42 -23.40 6.90 19.85
CA VAL A 42 -22.60 8.13 19.78
C VAL A 42 -23.51 9.30 19.35
N ILE A 43 -23.41 10.42 20.02
CA ILE A 43 -23.95 11.71 19.57
C ILE A 43 -22.77 12.63 19.34
N ALA A 44 -22.61 13.11 18.10
CA ALA A 44 -21.56 14.04 17.69
C ALA A 44 -22.23 15.33 17.22
N GLY A 45 -22.10 16.38 18.02
CA GLY A 45 -22.78 17.66 17.83
C GLY A 45 -21.84 18.82 17.53
N ALA A 46 -22.27 19.72 16.67
CA ALA A 46 -21.60 21.00 16.42
C ALA A 46 -22.62 22.14 16.43
N GLY A 47 -22.36 23.13 17.28
CA GLY A 47 -22.99 24.43 17.26
C GLY A 47 -22.05 25.46 16.64
N GLU A 48 -22.49 26.70 16.49
CA GLU A 48 -21.72 27.74 15.81
C GLU A 48 -20.38 28.06 16.50
N LYS A 49 -20.32 27.93 17.83
CA LYS A 49 -19.12 28.27 18.64
C LYS A 49 -18.61 27.12 19.51
N SER A 50 -19.14 25.92 19.38
CA SER A 50 -18.73 24.78 20.17
C SER A 50 -19.05 23.47 19.48
N VAL A 51 -18.28 22.45 19.81
CA VAL A 51 -18.54 21.04 19.45
C VAL A 51 -18.71 20.23 20.73
N TYR A 52 -19.47 19.14 20.67
CA TYR A 52 -19.65 18.22 21.78
C TYR A 52 -19.80 16.78 21.31
N ALA A 53 -19.40 15.86 22.18
CA ALA A 53 -19.59 14.43 21.96
C ALA A 53 -20.22 13.80 23.22
N LYS A 54 -21.23 12.92 22.99
CA LYS A 54 -21.81 12.07 24.04
C LYS A 54 -21.74 10.63 23.57
N ILE A 55 -21.06 9.80 24.34
CA ILE A 55 -20.80 8.40 23.97
C ILE A 55 -21.30 7.49 25.09
N MET A 56 -22.26 6.65 24.76
CA MET A 56 -22.72 5.55 25.60
C MET A 56 -21.98 4.28 25.17
N LEU A 57 -21.28 3.64 26.11
CA LEU A 57 -20.61 2.36 25.91
C LEU A 57 -20.91 1.44 27.09
N SER A 58 -21.46 0.27 26.81
CA SER A 58 -21.83 -0.73 27.82
C SER A 58 -22.64 -0.12 28.97
N GLY A 59 -23.62 0.71 28.59
CA GLY A 59 -24.53 1.37 29.57
C GLY A 59 -23.89 2.51 30.38
N LYS A 60 -22.66 2.94 30.08
CA LYS A 60 -22.01 4.06 30.77
C LYS A 60 -21.86 5.25 29.82
N LEU A 61 -22.41 6.42 30.20
CA LEU A 61 -22.31 7.66 29.45
C LEU A 61 -20.98 8.38 29.77
N SER A 62 -20.34 8.89 28.73
CA SER A 62 -19.26 9.87 28.80
C SER A 62 -19.57 11.01 27.87
N GLU A 63 -19.31 12.24 28.28
CA GLU A 63 -19.58 13.44 27.49
C GLU A 63 -18.47 14.46 27.66
N ALA A 64 -18.18 15.20 26.62
CA ALA A 64 -17.27 16.31 26.59
C ALA A 64 -17.71 17.34 25.57
N ASP A 65 -17.34 18.60 25.80
CA ASP A 65 -17.54 19.71 24.89
C ASP A 65 -16.28 20.58 24.78
N GLN A 66 -16.16 21.28 23.66
CA GLN A 66 -15.05 22.18 23.37
C GLN A 66 -15.56 23.46 22.71
N ALA A 67 -15.17 24.61 23.25
CA ALA A 67 -15.36 25.88 22.57
C ALA A 67 -14.46 26.01 21.35
N LEU A 68 -14.98 26.56 20.26
CA LEU A 68 -14.22 26.81 19.04
C LEU A 68 -13.61 28.20 19.06
N GLU A 69 -12.36 28.33 18.64
CA GLU A 69 -11.71 29.64 18.43
C GLU A 69 -12.38 30.43 17.31
N ASN A 70 -12.69 29.74 16.21
CA ASN A 70 -13.44 30.26 15.08
C ASN A 70 -14.84 29.67 15.05
N THR A 71 -15.79 30.33 14.37
CA THR A 71 -17.14 29.79 14.22
C THR A 71 -17.14 28.60 13.24
N LEU A 72 -18.11 27.68 13.42
CA LEU A 72 -18.31 26.55 12.50
C LEU A 72 -18.43 27.02 11.05
N SER A 73 -19.16 28.09 10.81
CA SER A 73 -19.34 28.66 9.47
C SER A 73 -18.06 29.23 8.86
N SER A 74 -17.14 29.74 9.68
CA SER A 74 -15.89 30.37 9.21
C SER A 74 -14.74 29.36 9.05
N ASP A 75 -14.70 28.31 9.90
CA ASP A 75 -13.70 27.23 9.84
C ASP A 75 -14.32 25.87 10.17
N PRO A 76 -15.05 25.27 9.22
CA PRO A 76 -15.62 23.94 9.40
C PRO A 76 -14.57 22.85 9.66
N SER A 77 -13.35 23.02 9.15
CA SER A 77 -12.28 22.03 9.31
C SER A 77 -11.73 22.00 10.75
N ALA A 78 -11.60 23.16 11.40
CA ALA A 78 -11.23 23.22 12.80
C ALA A 78 -12.32 22.60 13.69
N ALA A 79 -13.59 22.90 13.41
CA ALA A 79 -14.71 22.32 14.16
C ALA A 79 -14.79 20.79 14.02
N GLU A 80 -14.60 20.27 12.79
CA GLU A 80 -14.50 18.83 12.50
C GLU A 80 -13.37 18.20 13.31
N HIS A 81 -12.17 18.80 13.26
CA HIS A 81 -10.99 18.30 13.95
C HIS A 81 -11.23 18.23 15.48
N GLU A 82 -11.73 19.28 16.09
CA GLU A 82 -12.01 19.30 17.53
C GLU A 82 -13.11 18.30 17.94
N LEU A 83 -14.15 18.13 17.12
CA LEU A 83 -15.17 17.11 17.35
C LEU A 83 -14.57 15.69 17.32
N CYS A 84 -13.76 15.39 16.31
CA CYS A 84 -13.07 14.11 16.20
C CYS A 84 -12.11 13.88 17.37
N ARG A 85 -11.44 14.93 17.83
CA ARG A 85 -10.55 14.89 19.02
C ARG A 85 -11.30 14.57 20.30
N LEU A 86 -12.46 15.18 20.54
CA LEU A 86 -13.31 14.83 21.68
C LEU A 86 -13.73 13.36 21.66
N ILE A 87 -14.18 12.87 20.50
CA ILE A 87 -14.57 11.46 20.31
C ILE A 87 -13.37 10.56 20.59
N PHE A 88 -12.20 10.88 20.06
CA PHE A 88 -10.96 10.13 20.26
C PHE A 88 -10.59 10.01 21.73
N HIS A 89 -10.59 11.12 22.48
CA HIS A 89 -10.26 11.13 23.90
C HIS A 89 -11.25 10.30 24.73
N ILE A 90 -12.55 10.53 24.55
CA ILE A 90 -13.58 9.74 25.23
C ILE A 90 -13.40 8.25 24.94
N MET A 91 -13.15 7.90 23.67
CA MET A 91 -12.97 6.51 23.26
C MET A 91 -11.71 5.90 23.83
N SER A 92 -10.58 6.61 23.82
CA SER A 92 -9.31 6.16 24.40
C SER A 92 -9.45 5.90 25.90
N ASP A 93 -10.08 6.82 26.64
CA ASP A 93 -10.32 6.67 28.09
C ASP A 93 -11.25 5.50 28.41
N ARG A 94 -12.25 5.26 27.56
CA ARG A 94 -13.26 4.21 27.79
C ARG A 94 -12.79 2.82 27.41
N THR A 95 -11.98 2.71 26.39
CA THR A 95 -11.51 1.42 25.84
C THR A 95 -10.11 1.03 26.33
N GLY A 96 -9.32 2.00 26.82
CA GLY A 96 -7.90 1.83 27.11
C GLY A 96 -7.02 1.68 25.85
N ILE A 97 -7.61 1.84 24.65
CA ILE A 97 -6.89 1.75 23.38
C ILE A 97 -6.32 3.12 23.03
N VAL A 98 -5.02 3.17 22.74
CA VAL A 98 -4.34 4.35 22.20
C VAL A 98 -3.93 4.05 20.76
N PRO A 99 -4.70 4.49 19.74
CA PRO A 99 -4.33 4.29 18.35
C PRO A 99 -2.96 4.90 18.04
N PRO A 100 -2.01 4.13 17.48
CA PRO A 100 -0.60 4.58 17.39
C PRO A 100 -0.40 5.78 16.47
N TRP A 101 -1.28 5.99 15.51
CA TRP A 101 -1.28 7.14 14.60
C TRP A 101 -2.26 8.25 15.03
N GLY A 102 -2.83 8.16 16.24
CA GLY A 102 -3.78 9.13 16.76
C GLY A 102 -4.91 9.41 15.78
N LEU A 103 -5.23 10.67 15.60
CA LEU A 103 -6.27 11.18 14.69
C LEU A 103 -5.86 11.19 13.21
N MET A 104 -4.62 10.83 12.89
CA MET A 104 -4.19 10.79 11.49
C MET A 104 -4.83 9.60 10.76
N THR A 105 -5.93 9.82 10.06
CA THR A 105 -6.63 8.81 9.23
C THR A 105 -6.09 8.70 7.80
N GLY A 106 -5.17 9.59 7.42
CA GLY A 106 -4.53 9.60 6.10
C GLY A 106 -3.65 8.38 5.85
N ILE A 107 -3.59 7.97 4.57
CA ILE A 107 -2.84 6.77 4.16
C ILE A 107 -1.32 7.03 3.96
N ARG A 108 -0.87 8.30 4.01
CA ARG A 108 0.52 8.71 3.72
C ARG A 108 1.07 9.65 4.79
N PRO A 109 1.37 9.15 5.99
CA PRO A 109 1.87 10.00 7.07
C PRO A 109 3.22 10.67 6.74
N VAL A 110 4.10 10.00 6.01
CA VAL A 110 5.42 10.53 5.60
C VAL A 110 5.30 11.83 4.80
N LYS A 111 4.26 11.95 3.96
CA LYS A 111 4.06 13.15 3.14
C LYS A 111 3.90 14.42 3.99
N LYS A 112 3.23 14.32 5.16
CA LYS A 112 3.11 15.44 6.09
C LYS A 112 4.44 15.84 6.71
N VAL A 113 5.28 14.87 7.02
CA VAL A 113 6.64 15.14 7.51
C VAL A 113 7.46 15.84 6.42
N ILE A 114 7.45 15.34 5.18
CA ILE A 114 8.16 15.93 4.04
C ILE A 114 7.68 17.35 3.76
N GLU A 115 6.38 17.62 3.82
CA GLU A 115 5.82 18.97 3.67
C GLU A 115 6.39 19.96 4.68
N LEU A 116 6.55 19.55 5.96
CA LEU A 116 7.14 20.37 7.01
C LEU A 116 8.68 20.48 6.89
N MET A 117 9.37 19.41 6.49
CA MET A 117 10.81 19.46 6.20
C MET A 117 11.14 20.44 5.06
N ARG A 118 10.30 20.50 4.01
CA ARG A 118 10.45 21.47 2.91
C ARG A 118 10.18 22.91 3.30
N GLN A 119 9.53 23.12 4.45
CA GLN A 119 9.41 24.43 5.10
C GLN A 119 10.59 24.75 6.01
N GLU A 120 11.64 23.89 6.00
CA GLU A 120 12.86 24.02 6.79
C GLU A 120 12.62 24.01 8.32
N LEU A 121 11.50 23.41 8.78
CA LEU A 121 11.25 23.27 10.19
C LEU A 121 12.22 22.26 10.82
N PRO A 122 12.79 22.55 12.00
CA PRO A 122 13.62 21.60 12.74
C PRO A 122 12.79 20.40 13.23
N LYS A 123 13.48 19.27 13.45
CA LYS A 123 12.84 18.01 13.84
C LYS A 123 11.87 18.16 15.02
N ASP A 124 12.30 18.84 16.08
CA ASP A 124 11.49 18.99 17.29
C ASP A 124 10.20 19.78 17.03
N GLU A 125 10.27 20.77 16.16
CA GLU A 125 9.11 21.55 15.72
C GLU A 125 8.15 20.69 14.88
N ILE A 126 8.68 19.87 13.94
CA ILE A 126 7.87 18.92 13.17
C ILE A 126 7.16 17.95 14.10
N PHE A 127 7.86 17.42 15.10
CA PHE A 127 7.27 16.50 16.08
C PHE A 127 6.18 17.19 16.89
N ARG A 128 6.43 18.41 17.38
CA ARG A 128 5.45 19.19 18.09
C ARG A 128 4.19 19.44 17.27
N VAL A 129 4.34 19.96 16.06
CA VAL A 129 3.21 20.25 15.15
C VAL A 129 2.35 19.02 14.87
N LEU A 130 2.99 17.88 14.59
CA LEU A 130 2.27 16.64 14.25
C LEU A 130 1.67 15.97 15.51
N SER A 131 2.36 16.02 16.63
CA SER A 131 1.84 15.52 17.91
C SER A 131 0.65 16.33 18.39
N ASP A 132 0.76 17.67 18.42
CA ASP A 132 -0.31 18.56 18.88
C ASP A 132 -1.57 18.43 18.00
N LYS A 133 -1.36 18.29 16.69
CA LYS A 133 -2.49 18.19 15.74
C LYS A 133 -3.12 16.81 15.66
N TYR A 134 -2.32 15.75 15.66
CA TYR A 134 -2.82 14.41 15.35
C TYR A 134 -2.69 13.41 16.49
N GLU A 135 -2.03 13.78 17.58
CA GLU A 135 -1.80 12.89 18.75
C GLU A 135 -1.09 11.57 18.37
N ILE A 136 -0.17 11.65 17.40
CA ILE A 136 0.63 10.50 16.96
C ILE A 136 1.63 10.14 18.05
N THR A 137 1.79 8.85 18.34
CA THR A 137 2.76 8.39 19.32
C THR A 137 4.20 8.73 18.92
N PRO A 138 5.11 9.03 19.89
CA PRO A 138 6.50 9.38 19.57
C PRO A 138 7.23 8.36 18.71
N LYS A 139 6.97 7.05 18.91
CA LYS A 139 7.55 5.96 18.13
C LYS A 139 7.14 6.03 16.64
N LYS A 140 5.87 6.31 16.36
CA LYS A 140 5.38 6.44 14.98
C LYS A 140 5.81 7.76 14.32
N LEU A 141 5.93 8.84 15.08
CA LEU A 141 6.53 10.09 14.59
C LEU A 141 7.99 9.88 14.19
N GLN A 142 8.77 9.18 15.03
CA GLN A 142 10.17 8.86 14.70
C GLN A 142 10.26 8.02 13.42
N LEU A 143 9.44 6.96 13.30
CA LEU A 143 9.39 6.13 12.10
C LEU A 143 9.05 6.94 10.84
N ALA A 144 8.04 7.83 10.91
CA ALA A 144 7.67 8.68 9.79
C ALA A 144 8.79 9.66 9.41
N TYR A 145 9.47 10.23 10.42
CA TYR A 145 10.59 11.13 10.21
C TYR A 145 11.78 10.41 9.56
N ASP A 146 12.19 9.25 10.08
CA ASP A 146 13.29 8.47 9.53
C ASP A 146 13.00 8.03 8.09
N THR A 147 11.75 7.63 7.82
CA THR A 147 11.31 7.33 6.45
C THR A 147 11.42 8.56 5.54
N ALA A 148 10.99 9.73 6.01
CA ALA A 148 11.08 10.98 5.26
C ALA A 148 12.54 11.37 4.94
N VAL A 149 13.44 11.24 5.91
CA VAL A 149 14.89 11.50 5.74
C VAL A 149 15.48 10.64 4.62
N ASN A 150 15.12 9.37 4.57
CA ASN A 150 15.62 8.44 3.55
C ASN A 150 14.95 8.62 2.19
N GLN A 151 13.68 9.03 2.17
CA GLN A 151 12.88 9.20 0.95
C GLN A 151 13.15 10.52 0.25
N LEU A 152 13.30 11.62 0.99
CA LEU A 152 13.41 12.98 0.45
C LEU A 152 14.54 13.14 -0.58
N PRO A 153 15.77 12.64 -0.38
CA PRO A 153 16.85 12.76 -1.37
C PRO A 153 16.54 12.07 -2.71
N ILE A 154 15.66 11.05 -2.69
CA ILE A 154 15.21 10.34 -3.89
C ILE A 154 14.13 11.16 -4.60
N LEU A 155 13.19 11.72 -3.85
CA LEU A 155 12.12 12.57 -4.37
C LEU A 155 12.66 13.86 -5.00
N ASP A 156 13.70 14.46 -4.43
CA ASP A 156 14.30 15.70 -4.95
C ASP A 156 15.09 15.48 -6.26
N LYS A 157 15.41 14.21 -6.59
CA LYS A 157 16.08 13.83 -7.83
C LYS A 157 15.14 13.23 -8.88
N ILE A 158 13.82 13.37 -8.70
CA ILE A 158 12.84 12.89 -9.69
C ILE A 158 12.99 13.70 -10.97
N ASP A 159 13.18 12.97 -12.08
CA ASP A 159 13.05 13.55 -13.41
C ASP A 159 11.57 13.67 -13.77
N SER A 160 11.07 14.88 -13.80
CA SER A 160 9.67 15.15 -14.14
C SER A 160 9.30 14.77 -15.59
N SER A 161 10.30 14.58 -16.46
CA SER A 161 10.11 14.12 -17.84
C SER A 161 10.04 12.59 -17.97
N ALA A 162 10.37 11.86 -16.91
CA ALA A 162 10.37 10.42 -16.88
C ALA A 162 9.09 9.85 -16.26
N VAL A 163 8.78 8.61 -16.62
CA VAL A 163 7.62 7.86 -16.12
C VAL A 163 8.04 6.44 -15.73
N SER A 164 7.23 5.80 -14.90
CA SER A 164 7.37 4.37 -14.58
C SER A 164 6.51 3.52 -15.51
N LEU A 165 6.92 2.28 -15.75
CA LEU A 165 6.12 1.26 -16.43
C LEU A 165 5.74 0.18 -15.42
N TYR A 166 4.45 -0.10 -15.31
CA TYR A 166 3.92 -1.23 -14.54
C TYR A 166 3.35 -2.28 -15.47
N VAL A 167 3.86 -3.52 -15.37
CA VAL A 167 3.40 -4.67 -16.17
C VAL A 167 2.68 -5.64 -15.24
N SER A 168 1.38 -5.83 -15.46
CA SER A 168 0.54 -6.69 -14.64
C SER A 168 0.44 -8.10 -15.22
N ILE A 169 0.72 -9.11 -14.39
CA ILE A 169 0.46 -10.52 -14.65
C ILE A 169 -0.51 -11.04 -13.60
N PRO A 170 -1.82 -11.11 -13.88
CA PRO A 170 -2.88 -11.28 -12.87
C PRO A 170 -3.14 -12.76 -12.53
N PHE A 171 -2.12 -13.60 -12.56
CA PHE A 171 -2.26 -15.03 -12.33
C PHE A 171 -1.52 -15.47 -11.08
N CYS A 172 -2.13 -16.40 -10.33
CA CYS A 172 -1.53 -17.04 -9.16
C CYS A 172 -1.82 -18.55 -9.19
N PRO A 173 -0.94 -19.39 -8.60
CA PRO A 173 -1.21 -20.84 -8.48
C PRO A 173 -2.48 -21.11 -7.67
N THR A 174 -2.66 -20.41 -6.55
CA THR A 174 -3.83 -20.43 -5.66
C THR A 174 -4.11 -19.03 -5.14
N ARG A 175 -5.34 -18.76 -4.71
CA ARG A 175 -5.67 -17.51 -4.05
C ARG A 175 -5.38 -17.62 -2.55
N CYS A 176 -4.58 -16.69 -2.03
CA CYS A 176 -4.36 -16.56 -0.60
C CYS A 176 -5.59 -15.95 0.07
N SER A 177 -5.96 -16.43 1.26
CA SER A 177 -7.19 -16.01 1.98
C SER A 177 -7.24 -14.53 2.33
N TYR A 178 -6.09 -13.89 2.53
CA TYR A 178 -5.97 -12.45 2.82
C TYR A 178 -5.89 -11.57 1.56
N CYS A 179 -5.66 -12.15 0.37
CA CYS A 179 -5.32 -11.38 -0.82
C CYS A 179 -6.55 -10.68 -1.40
N SER A 180 -6.42 -9.37 -1.59
CA SER A 180 -7.44 -8.52 -2.21
C SER A 180 -7.14 -8.12 -3.65
N PHE A 181 -5.98 -8.52 -4.18
CA PHE A 181 -5.65 -8.27 -5.58
C PHE A 181 -6.52 -9.11 -6.51
N VAL A 182 -6.80 -8.56 -7.68
CA VAL A 182 -7.48 -9.30 -8.74
C VAL A 182 -6.50 -10.29 -9.31
N SER A 183 -6.63 -11.55 -8.89
CA SER A 183 -5.83 -12.65 -9.40
C SER A 183 -6.73 -13.80 -9.82
N HIS A 184 -6.30 -14.54 -10.84
CA HIS A 184 -7.00 -15.70 -11.38
C HIS A 184 -6.14 -16.93 -11.15
N SER A 185 -6.78 -18.03 -10.75
CA SER A 185 -6.05 -19.28 -10.59
C SER A 185 -5.54 -19.78 -11.95
N MET A 186 -4.34 -20.34 -11.95
CA MET A 186 -3.75 -20.91 -13.17
C MET A 186 -4.64 -21.98 -13.81
N ASP A 187 -5.35 -22.78 -13.01
CA ASP A 187 -6.26 -23.83 -13.52
C ASP A 187 -7.34 -23.26 -14.45
N SER A 188 -7.88 -22.09 -14.11
CA SER A 188 -8.88 -21.42 -14.93
C SER A 188 -8.29 -20.60 -16.08
N ALA A 189 -7.02 -20.22 -15.99
CA ALA A 189 -6.37 -19.27 -16.90
C ALA A 189 -5.54 -19.92 -18.01
N VAL A 190 -5.16 -21.19 -17.89
CA VAL A 190 -4.27 -21.88 -18.85
C VAL A 190 -4.73 -21.73 -20.29
N LYS A 191 -6.03 -21.87 -20.57
CA LYS A 191 -6.59 -21.75 -21.93
C LYS A 191 -6.52 -20.33 -22.51
N LEU A 192 -6.50 -19.31 -21.64
CA LEU A 192 -6.44 -17.89 -22.04
C LEU A 192 -5.00 -17.39 -22.16
N MET A 193 -4.02 -18.15 -21.65
CA MET A 193 -2.64 -17.70 -21.53
C MET A 193 -2.01 -17.27 -22.86
N PRO A 194 -2.10 -18.04 -23.96
CA PRO A 194 -1.49 -17.64 -25.23
C PRO A 194 -2.04 -16.30 -25.76
N GLU A 195 -3.36 -16.14 -25.70
CA GLU A 195 -4.03 -14.90 -26.13
C GLU A 195 -3.71 -13.73 -25.21
N TYR A 196 -3.63 -13.98 -23.89
CA TYR A 196 -3.25 -12.97 -22.91
C TYR A 196 -1.83 -12.45 -23.15
N VAL A 197 -0.86 -13.35 -23.34
CA VAL A 197 0.53 -12.99 -23.62
C VAL A 197 0.64 -12.19 -24.91
N ALA A 198 -0.05 -12.63 -25.98
CA ALA A 198 -0.07 -11.91 -27.25
C ALA A 198 -0.67 -10.49 -27.11
N ALA A 199 -1.80 -10.36 -26.40
CA ALA A 199 -2.43 -9.08 -26.14
C ALA A 199 -1.53 -8.15 -25.30
N LEU A 200 -0.86 -8.67 -24.25
CA LEU A 200 0.04 -7.90 -23.42
C LEU A 200 1.27 -7.42 -24.21
N CYS A 201 1.88 -8.27 -25.06
CA CYS A 201 3.00 -7.87 -25.92
C CYS A 201 2.57 -6.74 -26.88
N ARG A 202 1.38 -6.83 -27.47
CA ARG A 202 0.83 -5.78 -28.34
C ARG A 202 0.54 -4.48 -27.55
N GLU A 203 0.04 -4.58 -26.32
CA GLU A 203 -0.17 -3.40 -25.47
C GLU A 203 1.17 -2.72 -25.13
N LEU A 204 2.21 -3.49 -24.84
CA LEU A 204 3.56 -2.96 -24.57
C LEU A 204 4.14 -2.23 -25.79
N GLU A 205 3.90 -2.71 -27.00
CA GLU A 205 4.27 -2.00 -28.24
C GLU A 205 3.53 -0.65 -28.33
N ILE A 206 2.22 -0.63 -28.06
CA ILE A 206 1.42 0.60 -28.06
C ILE A 206 1.93 1.59 -27.01
N VAL A 207 2.21 1.13 -25.79
CA VAL A 207 2.77 1.97 -24.72
C VAL A 207 4.16 2.49 -25.13
N GLY A 208 4.98 1.68 -25.79
CA GLY A 208 6.27 2.08 -26.36
C GLY A 208 6.13 3.19 -27.41
N ASN A 209 5.10 3.11 -28.27
CA ASN A 209 4.79 4.17 -29.25
C ASN A 209 4.38 5.46 -28.53
N ILE A 210 3.56 5.38 -27.48
CA ILE A 210 3.17 6.55 -26.67
C ILE A 210 4.41 7.22 -26.06
N VAL A 211 5.32 6.43 -25.48
CA VAL A 211 6.56 6.92 -24.89
C VAL A 211 7.43 7.66 -25.93
N ARG A 212 7.58 7.10 -27.14
CA ARG A 212 8.31 7.71 -28.24
C ARG A 212 7.63 9.00 -28.73
N GLU A 213 6.31 8.95 -28.98
CA GLU A 213 5.53 10.10 -29.48
C GLU A 213 5.52 11.27 -28.52
N THR A 214 5.50 11.00 -27.22
CA THR A 214 5.53 12.03 -26.18
C THR A 214 6.94 12.42 -25.76
N ASN A 215 7.97 11.83 -26.38
CA ASN A 215 9.38 12.02 -26.00
C ASN A 215 9.60 11.84 -24.49
N THR A 216 8.99 10.82 -23.91
CA THR A 216 9.05 10.48 -22.49
C THR A 216 10.10 9.39 -22.27
N ARG A 217 10.76 9.35 -21.12
CA ARG A 217 11.73 8.32 -20.74
C ARG A 217 11.14 7.40 -19.67
N ILE A 218 11.41 6.09 -19.79
CA ILE A 218 11.08 5.16 -18.72
C ILE A 218 12.19 5.23 -17.65
N ASP A 219 11.81 5.50 -16.41
CA ASP A 219 12.71 5.58 -15.27
C ASP A 219 12.76 4.27 -14.49
N THR A 220 11.58 3.66 -14.26
CA THR A 220 11.47 2.36 -13.59
C THR A 220 10.53 1.42 -14.33
N ILE A 221 10.82 0.12 -14.25
CA ILE A 221 9.94 -0.96 -14.74
C ILE A 221 9.64 -1.89 -13.58
N TYR A 222 8.35 -2.21 -13.41
CA TYR A 222 7.89 -3.08 -12.34
C TYR A 222 6.91 -4.13 -12.86
N PHE A 223 7.26 -5.40 -12.71
CA PHE A 223 6.37 -6.53 -12.98
C PHE A 223 5.71 -6.99 -11.68
N GLY A 224 4.40 -6.96 -11.66
CA GLY A 224 3.61 -7.34 -10.49
C GLY A 224 2.22 -7.85 -10.86
N GLY A 225 1.27 -7.73 -9.94
CA GLY A 225 -0.13 -8.12 -10.12
C GLY A 225 -0.54 -9.30 -9.26
N GLY A 226 -0.63 -10.49 -9.83
CA GLY A 226 -0.78 -11.73 -9.08
C GLY A 226 0.58 -12.26 -8.67
N THR A 227 1.16 -13.09 -9.53
CA THR A 227 2.52 -13.61 -9.36
C THR A 227 3.15 -13.75 -10.76
N PRO A 228 4.05 -12.86 -11.17
CA PRO A 228 4.67 -12.91 -12.51
C PRO A 228 5.31 -14.25 -12.87
N THR A 229 5.89 -14.95 -11.89
CA THR A 229 6.49 -16.27 -12.12
C THR A 229 5.48 -17.43 -12.13
N SER A 230 4.19 -17.18 -12.04
CA SER A 230 3.15 -18.21 -12.18
C SER A 230 3.00 -18.71 -13.62
N ILE A 231 3.41 -17.91 -14.62
CA ILE A 231 3.42 -18.29 -16.03
C ILE A 231 4.69 -19.07 -16.39
N SER A 232 4.72 -19.66 -17.59
CA SER A 232 5.90 -20.40 -18.06
C SER A 232 7.11 -19.48 -18.29
N ALA A 233 8.32 -20.02 -18.21
CA ALA A 233 9.54 -19.29 -18.55
C ALA A 233 9.52 -18.75 -19.98
N ALA A 234 8.94 -19.52 -20.91
CA ALA A 234 8.79 -19.13 -22.31
C ALA A 234 7.84 -17.93 -22.48
N ASP A 235 6.70 -17.89 -21.76
CA ASP A 235 5.76 -16.78 -21.83
C ASP A 235 6.31 -15.55 -21.12
N LEU A 236 6.97 -15.73 -19.98
CA LEU A 236 7.65 -14.65 -19.28
C LEU A 236 8.74 -14.02 -20.16
N ARG A 237 9.52 -14.85 -20.87
CA ARG A 237 10.53 -14.39 -21.84
C ARG A 237 9.89 -13.55 -22.93
N LYS A 238 8.79 -14.00 -23.58
CA LYS A 238 8.10 -13.23 -24.63
C LYS A 238 7.69 -11.83 -24.15
N ILE A 239 7.10 -11.74 -22.94
CA ILE A 239 6.67 -10.46 -22.39
C ILE A 239 7.87 -9.54 -22.10
N MET A 240 8.92 -10.07 -21.49
CA MET A 240 10.12 -9.29 -21.17
C MET A 240 10.91 -8.89 -22.43
N GLU A 241 10.94 -9.73 -23.48
CA GLU A 241 11.49 -9.38 -24.79
C GLU A 241 10.67 -8.26 -25.47
N ALA A 242 9.33 -8.29 -25.34
CA ALA A 242 8.50 -7.19 -25.82
C ALA A 242 8.79 -5.88 -25.07
N VAL A 243 9.08 -5.94 -23.77
CA VAL A 243 9.56 -4.77 -23.03
C VAL A 243 10.90 -4.30 -23.57
N ALA A 244 11.88 -5.18 -23.74
CA ALA A 244 13.22 -4.83 -24.24
C ALA A 244 13.20 -4.28 -25.68
N ALA A 245 12.26 -4.74 -26.53
CA ALA A 245 12.09 -4.24 -27.89
C ALA A 245 11.48 -2.84 -27.97
N ASN A 246 10.71 -2.43 -26.97
CA ASN A 246 9.95 -1.18 -27.00
C ASN A 246 10.50 -0.08 -26.10
N PHE A 247 11.38 -0.42 -25.15
CA PHE A 247 11.93 0.52 -24.18
C PHE A 247 13.46 0.38 -24.07
N ASP A 248 14.15 1.47 -23.81
CA ASP A 248 15.60 1.47 -23.57
C ASP A 248 15.89 0.96 -22.14
N ILE A 249 16.09 -0.35 -22.02
CA ILE A 249 16.35 -1.02 -20.74
C ILE A 249 17.68 -0.56 -20.10
N ALA A 250 18.66 -0.14 -20.90
CA ALA A 250 19.94 0.31 -20.39
C ALA A 250 19.86 1.65 -19.65
N ALA A 251 18.86 2.49 -20.02
CA ALA A 251 18.59 3.78 -19.38
C ALA A 251 17.65 3.67 -18.18
N VAL A 252 17.10 2.50 -17.87
CA VAL A 252 16.18 2.28 -16.75
C VAL A 252 16.96 2.24 -15.44
N ARG A 253 16.55 3.07 -14.48
CA ARG A 253 17.16 3.14 -13.15
C ARG A 253 16.89 1.90 -12.29
N GLU A 254 15.67 1.37 -12.37
CA GLU A 254 15.23 0.19 -11.64
C GLU A 254 14.34 -0.70 -12.52
N TYR A 255 14.69 -1.98 -12.62
CA TYR A 255 13.86 -3.00 -13.24
C TYR A 255 13.59 -4.11 -12.21
N SER A 256 12.38 -4.11 -11.66
CA SER A 256 11.92 -5.03 -10.60
C SER A 256 10.94 -6.05 -11.13
N VAL A 257 11.07 -7.30 -10.66
CA VAL A 257 10.11 -8.38 -10.94
C VAL A 257 9.69 -9.05 -9.63
N GLU A 258 8.38 -9.05 -9.34
CA GLU A 258 7.83 -9.86 -8.25
C GLU A 258 7.85 -11.34 -8.66
N ALA A 259 8.86 -12.11 -8.24
CA ALA A 259 8.79 -13.55 -8.30
C ALA A 259 7.77 -14.09 -7.30
N GLY A 260 7.58 -13.34 -6.21
CA GLY A 260 6.47 -13.42 -5.27
C GLY A 260 6.41 -14.72 -4.50
N ARG A 261 5.83 -15.74 -5.10
CA ARG A 261 5.57 -17.02 -4.42
C ARG A 261 6.70 -18.04 -4.63
N PRO A 262 7.31 -18.57 -3.56
CA PRO A 262 8.37 -19.57 -3.64
C PRO A 262 8.02 -20.79 -4.50
N ASP A 263 6.77 -21.25 -4.46
CA ASP A 263 6.27 -22.41 -5.23
C ASP A 263 6.15 -22.17 -6.76
N THR A 264 6.44 -20.95 -7.23
CA THR A 264 6.46 -20.61 -8.67
C THR A 264 7.85 -20.29 -9.20
N ILE A 265 8.85 -20.25 -8.31
CA ILE A 265 10.23 -19.88 -8.62
C ILE A 265 11.00 -21.13 -9.06
N ASP A 266 11.64 -21.06 -10.23
CA ASP A 266 12.61 -22.03 -10.70
C ASP A 266 13.82 -21.33 -11.35
N GLU A 267 14.89 -22.10 -11.58
CA GLU A 267 16.14 -21.57 -12.12
C GLU A 267 15.97 -21.00 -13.54
N GLU A 268 15.13 -21.61 -14.37
CA GLU A 268 14.90 -21.18 -15.74
C GLU A 268 14.25 -19.78 -15.77
N LYS A 269 13.18 -19.57 -14.97
CA LYS A 269 12.51 -18.26 -14.87
C LYS A 269 13.43 -17.19 -14.32
N LEU A 270 14.19 -17.50 -13.25
CA LEU A 270 15.14 -16.55 -12.70
C LEU A 270 16.24 -16.14 -13.68
N ARG A 271 16.74 -17.11 -14.49
CA ARG A 271 17.70 -16.82 -15.57
C ARG A 271 17.08 -15.97 -16.67
N VAL A 272 15.82 -16.20 -17.03
CA VAL A 272 15.08 -15.34 -17.98
C VAL A 272 14.99 -13.91 -17.44
N ILE A 273 14.53 -13.76 -16.19
CA ILE A 273 14.35 -12.45 -15.53
C ILE A 273 15.70 -11.69 -15.47
N LYS A 274 16.75 -12.36 -15.03
CA LYS A 274 18.09 -11.77 -14.94
C LYS A 274 18.67 -11.43 -16.30
N GLY A 275 18.56 -12.36 -17.26
CA GLY A 275 19.12 -12.22 -18.61
C GLY A 275 18.45 -11.13 -19.44
N LEU A 276 17.21 -10.76 -19.13
CA LEU A 276 16.46 -9.68 -19.78
C LEU A 276 16.48 -8.35 -19.02
N GLY A 277 17.47 -8.19 -18.11
CA GLY A 277 17.85 -6.90 -17.54
C GLY A 277 17.23 -6.56 -16.19
N ALA A 278 16.41 -7.42 -15.58
CA ALA A 278 15.92 -7.16 -14.24
C ALA A 278 17.05 -7.19 -13.22
N GLN A 279 17.12 -6.12 -12.42
CA GLN A 279 18.13 -5.93 -11.40
C GLN A 279 17.65 -6.38 -10.02
N ARG A 280 16.34 -6.24 -9.77
CA ARG A 280 15.69 -6.53 -8.50
C ARG A 280 14.63 -7.63 -8.66
N VAL A 281 14.59 -8.55 -7.71
CA VAL A 281 13.57 -9.60 -7.64
C VAL A 281 12.99 -9.67 -6.23
N SER A 282 11.71 -9.99 -6.11
CA SER A 282 11.10 -10.24 -4.79
C SER A 282 10.82 -11.72 -4.58
N VAL A 283 11.21 -12.24 -3.43
CA VAL A 283 10.85 -13.59 -2.94
C VAL A 283 10.05 -13.40 -1.66
N ASN A 284 8.73 -13.67 -1.69
CA ASN A 284 7.81 -13.24 -0.64
C ASN A 284 7.28 -14.42 0.18
N PRO A 285 7.96 -14.83 1.28
CA PRO A 285 7.50 -15.93 2.14
C PRO A 285 6.20 -15.57 2.86
N GLN A 286 6.03 -14.35 3.29
CA GLN A 286 5.02 -13.78 4.21
C GLN A 286 5.26 -14.23 5.67
N THR A 287 5.53 -15.49 5.89
CA THR A 287 6.01 -16.14 7.12
C THR A 287 6.80 -17.39 6.74
N LEU A 288 7.62 -17.90 7.64
CA LEU A 288 8.29 -19.20 7.51
C LEU A 288 7.60 -20.31 8.33
N ASN A 289 6.47 -19.99 8.98
CA ASN A 289 5.69 -20.97 9.75
C ASN A 289 4.76 -21.75 8.83
N ASP A 290 5.01 -23.06 8.68
CA ASP A 290 4.27 -23.94 7.77
C ASP A 290 2.78 -24.09 8.13
N ASP A 291 2.44 -24.02 9.43
CA ASP A 291 1.05 -24.10 9.87
C ASP A 291 0.28 -22.83 9.45
N VAL A 292 0.89 -21.68 9.63
CA VAL A 292 0.33 -20.39 9.18
C VAL A 292 0.22 -20.34 7.66
N LEU A 293 1.26 -20.78 6.93
CA LEU A 293 1.23 -20.86 5.46
C LEU A 293 0.04 -21.71 4.97
N ARG A 294 -0.24 -22.81 5.62
CA ARG A 294 -1.39 -23.69 5.32
C ARG A 294 -2.72 -22.98 5.56
N VAL A 295 -2.86 -22.27 6.68
CA VAL A 295 -4.07 -21.50 7.03
C VAL A 295 -4.36 -20.40 6.02
N ILE A 296 -3.33 -19.70 5.52
CA ILE A 296 -3.49 -18.64 4.53
C ILE A 296 -3.56 -19.12 3.07
N GLY A 297 -3.58 -20.45 2.85
CA GLY A 297 -3.75 -21.05 1.51
C GLY A 297 -2.49 -21.03 0.63
N ARG A 298 -1.30 -20.97 1.24
CA ARG A 298 -0.03 -21.12 0.53
C ARG A 298 0.43 -22.58 0.54
N LYS A 299 0.94 -23.08 -0.58
CA LYS A 299 1.31 -24.49 -0.75
C LYS A 299 2.80 -24.77 -0.52
N HIS A 300 3.64 -23.73 -0.40
CA HIS A 300 5.06 -23.87 -0.10
C HIS A 300 5.30 -23.94 1.42
N SER A 301 6.43 -24.49 1.81
CA SER A 301 6.96 -24.47 3.16
C SER A 301 7.90 -23.28 3.40
N GLY A 302 8.21 -22.99 4.65
CA GLY A 302 9.24 -22.00 5.01
C GLY A 302 10.60 -22.34 4.40
N GLU A 303 10.95 -23.64 4.35
CA GLU A 303 12.18 -24.12 3.73
C GLU A 303 12.19 -23.93 2.20
N ASP A 304 11.05 -24.03 1.51
CA ASP A 304 10.93 -23.70 0.09
C ASP A 304 11.23 -22.20 -0.16
N ALA A 305 10.81 -21.35 0.75
CA ALA A 305 11.11 -19.92 0.65
C ALA A 305 12.61 -19.64 0.81
N VAL A 306 13.27 -20.30 1.74
CA VAL A 306 14.73 -20.19 1.91
C VAL A 306 15.44 -20.69 0.65
N ARG A 307 15.07 -21.86 0.12
CA ARG A 307 15.65 -22.39 -1.12
C ARG A 307 15.43 -21.48 -2.33
N ALA A 308 14.24 -20.88 -2.45
CA ALA A 308 13.95 -19.93 -3.53
C ALA A 308 14.83 -18.67 -3.44
N PHE A 309 15.06 -18.17 -2.22
CA PHE A 309 15.97 -17.06 -1.97
C PHE A 309 17.42 -17.42 -2.35
N GLU A 310 17.92 -18.54 -1.89
CA GLU A 310 19.27 -19.03 -2.19
C GLU A 310 19.46 -19.27 -3.70
N LEU A 311 18.43 -19.77 -4.38
CA LEU A 311 18.42 -19.95 -5.82
C LEU A 311 18.52 -18.60 -6.55
N ALA A 312 17.81 -17.58 -6.10
CA ALA A 312 17.92 -16.23 -6.66
C ALA A 312 19.36 -15.66 -6.47
N ARG A 313 19.98 -15.88 -5.32
CA ARG A 313 21.41 -15.54 -5.08
C ARG A 313 22.33 -16.30 -6.03
N LYS A 314 22.15 -17.62 -6.17
CA LYS A 314 22.92 -18.48 -7.06
C LYS A 314 22.84 -18.04 -8.53
N VAL A 315 21.69 -17.57 -8.98
CA VAL A 315 21.49 -17.02 -10.34
C VAL A 315 22.16 -15.65 -10.51
N GLY A 316 22.57 -15.01 -9.41
CA GLY A 316 23.34 -13.77 -9.40
C GLY A 316 22.51 -12.51 -9.11
N PHE A 317 21.35 -12.62 -8.50
CA PHE A 317 20.65 -11.45 -7.96
C PHE A 317 21.33 -10.95 -6.69
N ASN A 318 21.69 -9.67 -6.69
CA ASN A 318 22.27 -8.94 -5.57
C ASN A 318 21.34 -7.81 -5.07
N ASN A 319 20.11 -7.82 -5.50
CA ASN A 319 19.03 -6.96 -5.00
C ASN A 319 17.77 -7.80 -4.88
N ILE A 320 17.60 -8.42 -3.71
CA ILE A 320 16.45 -9.28 -3.41
C ILE A 320 15.62 -8.60 -2.31
N ASN A 321 14.32 -8.49 -2.56
CA ASN A 321 13.34 -8.06 -1.57
C ASN A 321 12.62 -9.28 -1.01
N THR A 322 12.23 -9.20 0.26
CA THR A 322 11.34 -10.18 0.89
C THR A 322 10.19 -9.48 1.59
N ASP A 323 8.97 -10.01 1.43
CA ASP A 323 7.79 -9.47 2.12
C ASP A 323 7.36 -10.40 3.25
N LEU A 324 7.09 -9.78 4.41
CA LEU A 324 6.51 -10.42 5.59
C LEU A 324 5.18 -9.77 5.93
N ILE A 325 4.27 -10.53 6.55
CA ILE A 325 2.98 -10.00 7.00
C ILE A 325 2.85 -10.20 8.52
N ALA A 326 2.78 -9.10 9.25
CA ALA A 326 2.46 -9.10 10.67
C ALA A 326 0.95 -9.26 10.89
N GLY A 327 0.56 -10.10 11.84
CA GLY A 327 -0.83 -10.33 12.22
C GLY A 327 -1.56 -11.37 11.38
N LEU A 328 -0.85 -12.27 10.70
CA LEU A 328 -1.48 -13.40 10.01
C LEU A 328 -2.30 -14.25 10.99
N PRO A 329 -3.42 -14.85 10.55
CA PRO A 329 -4.23 -15.72 11.40
C PRO A 329 -3.40 -16.84 12.03
N THR A 330 -3.59 -17.08 13.30
CA THR A 330 -2.91 -18.12 14.11
C THR A 330 -1.40 -17.89 14.34
N GLU A 331 -0.80 -16.86 13.78
CA GLU A 331 0.62 -16.57 13.99
C GLU A 331 0.86 -15.87 15.33
N SER A 332 1.76 -16.42 16.14
CA SER A 332 2.21 -15.79 17.38
C SER A 332 3.32 -14.76 17.14
N ALA A 333 3.50 -13.83 18.06
CA ALA A 333 4.60 -12.87 18.02
C ALA A 333 5.98 -13.57 17.97
N ASP A 334 6.16 -14.67 18.69
CA ASP A 334 7.41 -15.43 18.67
C ASP A 334 7.66 -16.12 17.32
N SER A 335 6.61 -16.66 16.68
CA SER A 335 6.71 -17.21 15.31
C SER A 335 7.17 -16.16 14.31
N PHE A 336 6.55 -14.98 14.37
CA PHE A 336 6.93 -13.84 13.51
C PHE A 336 8.37 -13.37 13.79
N ARG A 337 8.79 -13.29 15.06
CA ARG A 337 10.18 -12.96 15.44
C ARG A 337 11.16 -13.94 14.83
N ASN A 338 10.91 -15.24 14.94
CA ASN A 338 11.76 -16.28 14.35
C ASN A 338 11.84 -16.16 12.83
N THR A 339 10.71 -15.87 12.16
CA THR A 339 10.67 -15.59 10.71
C THR A 339 11.54 -14.39 10.38
N LEU A 340 11.41 -13.27 11.10
CA LEU A 340 12.17 -12.05 10.87
C LEU A 340 13.68 -12.27 11.05
N GLU A 341 14.10 -12.95 12.14
CA GLU A 341 15.52 -13.26 12.37
C GLU A 341 16.08 -14.12 11.24
N ARG A 342 15.36 -15.16 10.84
CA ARG A 342 15.81 -16.02 9.74
C ARG A 342 15.92 -15.27 8.41
N MET A 343 15.01 -14.32 8.14
CA MET A 343 15.11 -13.48 6.95
C MET A 343 16.29 -12.52 7.04
N ILE A 344 16.59 -11.94 8.20
CA ILE A 344 17.79 -11.10 8.41
C ILE A 344 19.08 -11.91 8.19
N GLU A 345 19.15 -13.16 8.66
CA GLU A 345 20.29 -14.06 8.44
C GLU A 345 20.54 -14.35 6.95
N LEU A 346 19.49 -14.45 6.12
CA LEU A 346 19.60 -14.61 4.67
C LEU A 346 20.13 -13.36 3.98
N ASP A 347 20.19 -12.24 4.69
CA ASP A 347 20.79 -10.98 4.29
C ASP A 347 20.24 -10.40 2.97
N PRO A 348 18.92 -10.27 2.79
CA PRO A 348 18.35 -9.59 1.63
C PRO A 348 18.74 -8.10 1.60
N GLU A 349 18.63 -7.45 0.45
CA GLU A 349 18.88 -6.01 0.35
C GLU A 349 17.70 -5.19 0.85
N SER A 350 16.50 -5.77 0.86
CA SER A 350 15.33 -5.11 1.43
C SER A 350 14.33 -6.11 2.01
N ILE A 351 13.63 -5.66 3.03
CA ILE A 351 12.55 -6.40 3.72
C ILE A 351 11.35 -5.46 3.81
N THR A 352 10.19 -5.91 3.34
CA THR A 352 8.95 -5.19 3.54
C THR A 352 8.12 -5.89 4.61
N VAL A 353 7.67 -5.16 5.62
CA VAL A 353 6.76 -5.64 6.64
C VAL A 353 5.38 -5.03 6.39
N HIS A 354 4.42 -5.87 6.06
CA HIS A 354 3.03 -5.50 5.90
C HIS A 354 2.26 -5.81 7.18
N ALA A 355 1.39 -4.90 7.60
CA ALA A 355 0.36 -5.24 8.58
C ALA A 355 -0.86 -5.82 7.85
N LEU A 356 -1.39 -6.93 8.37
CA LEU A 356 -2.53 -7.60 7.76
C LEU A 356 -3.70 -6.62 7.55
N THR A 357 -4.20 -6.58 6.32
CA THR A 357 -5.36 -5.75 5.96
C THR A 357 -6.47 -6.64 5.43
N ILE A 358 -7.60 -6.67 6.13
CA ILE A 358 -8.76 -7.47 5.75
C ILE A 358 -9.68 -6.63 4.87
N LYS A 359 -9.65 -6.88 3.56
CA LYS A 359 -10.51 -6.20 2.59
C LYS A 359 -11.72 -7.05 2.25
N ARG A 360 -12.82 -6.39 1.85
CA ARG A 360 -14.08 -7.06 1.44
C ARG A 360 -13.91 -8.13 0.35
N ALA A 361 -12.86 -8.04 -0.46
CA ALA A 361 -12.55 -9.01 -1.51
C ALA A 361 -11.68 -10.18 -1.03
N ALA A 362 -11.29 -10.23 0.24
CA ALA A 362 -10.49 -11.31 0.83
C ALA A 362 -11.43 -12.34 1.49
N ASP A 363 -11.10 -13.61 1.35
CA ASP A 363 -11.91 -14.71 1.93
C ASP A 363 -11.95 -14.64 3.48
N LEU A 364 -10.89 -14.10 4.11
CA LEU A 364 -10.84 -13.83 5.56
C LEU A 364 -11.91 -12.83 6.04
N PHE A 365 -12.43 -11.98 5.17
CA PHE A 365 -13.49 -11.04 5.52
C PHE A 365 -14.81 -11.76 5.86
N GLU A 366 -15.11 -12.86 5.16
CA GLU A 366 -16.33 -13.65 5.38
C GLU A 366 -16.27 -14.52 6.64
N SER A 367 -15.05 -14.92 7.06
CA SER A 367 -14.84 -15.77 8.25
C SER A 367 -14.92 -15.03 9.58
N GLY A 368 -14.98 -13.70 9.59
CA GLY A 368 -15.14 -12.89 10.82
C GLY A 368 -13.98 -13.01 11.83
N SER A 369 -12.81 -13.52 11.43
CA SER A 369 -11.71 -13.86 12.33
C SER A 369 -10.77 -12.68 12.66
N ALA A 370 -11.30 -11.48 12.83
CA ALA A 370 -10.54 -10.38 13.45
C ALA A 370 -10.58 -10.60 14.98
N ASN A 371 -9.60 -11.31 15.53
CA ASN A 371 -9.45 -11.47 16.98
C ASN A 371 -9.01 -10.15 17.61
N SER A 372 -9.64 -9.78 18.73
CA SER A 372 -9.24 -8.64 19.58
C SER A 372 -7.83 -8.78 20.18
N ASP A 373 -7.24 -9.95 20.14
CA ASP A 373 -5.93 -10.29 20.74
C ASP A 373 -4.86 -10.57 19.67
N ASN A 374 -4.96 -9.91 18.49
CA ASN A 374 -3.97 -10.08 17.42
C ASN A 374 -2.66 -9.37 17.79
N PRO A 375 -1.50 -10.07 17.81
CA PRO A 375 -0.21 -9.50 18.20
C PRO A 375 0.45 -8.63 17.11
N ALA A 376 -0.30 -8.17 16.10
CA ALA A 376 0.23 -7.41 14.96
C ALA A 376 1.00 -6.15 15.37
N ALA A 377 0.51 -5.41 16.37
CA ALA A 377 1.18 -4.20 16.85
C ALA A 377 2.56 -4.53 17.45
N GLU A 378 2.64 -5.60 18.25
CA GLU A 378 3.90 -6.08 18.81
C GLU A 378 4.87 -6.55 17.72
N MET A 379 4.37 -7.26 16.70
CA MET A 379 5.17 -7.73 15.56
C MET A 379 5.74 -6.58 14.74
N VAL A 380 4.90 -5.58 14.40
CA VAL A 380 5.33 -4.37 13.66
C VAL A 380 6.34 -3.58 14.47
N ASP A 381 6.08 -3.35 15.75
CA ASP A 381 6.98 -2.60 16.62
C ASP A 381 8.33 -3.30 16.81
N HIS A 382 8.34 -4.62 16.95
CA HIS A 382 9.56 -5.41 17.01
C HIS A 382 10.35 -5.31 15.69
N SER A 383 9.65 -5.37 14.54
CA SER A 383 10.32 -5.28 13.24
C SER A 383 11.00 -3.94 13.01
N ILE A 384 10.41 -2.81 13.45
CA ILE A 384 11.03 -1.49 13.38
C ILE A 384 12.39 -1.51 14.10
N GLU A 385 12.39 -1.93 15.36
CA GLU A 385 13.60 -1.92 16.21
C GLU A 385 14.66 -2.88 15.67
N ARG A 386 14.23 -4.08 15.30
CA ARG A 386 15.16 -5.15 14.90
C ARG A 386 15.81 -4.92 13.54
N LEU A 387 15.03 -4.43 12.55
CA LEU A 387 15.55 -4.11 11.22
C LEU A 387 16.49 -2.92 11.26
N MET A 388 16.14 -1.85 11.97
CA MET A 388 17.05 -0.70 12.11
C MET A 388 18.36 -1.11 12.80
N LYS A 389 18.32 -1.97 13.84
CA LYS A 389 19.51 -2.52 14.48
C LYS A 389 20.34 -3.39 13.54
N ALA A 390 19.74 -4.03 12.55
CA ALA A 390 20.41 -4.82 11.52
C ALA A 390 20.92 -3.99 10.34
N GLY A 391 20.77 -2.65 10.37
CA GLY A 391 21.26 -1.74 9.34
C GLY A 391 20.30 -1.51 8.17
N TYR A 392 19.05 -1.94 8.28
CA TYR A 392 18.01 -1.61 7.31
C TYR A 392 17.32 -0.30 7.71
N LEU A 393 17.15 0.60 6.76
CA LEU A 393 16.51 1.89 6.97
C LEU A 393 15.11 1.91 6.34
N PRO A 394 14.09 2.50 7.00
CA PRO A 394 12.77 2.66 6.41
C PRO A 394 12.88 3.68 5.26
N TYR A 395 12.37 3.33 4.06
CA TYR A 395 12.49 4.18 2.89
C TYR A 395 11.17 4.48 2.18
N TYR A 396 10.12 3.73 2.47
CA TYR A 396 8.73 4.08 2.13
C TYR A 396 7.78 3.50 3.15
N MET A 397 6.65 4.18 3.32
CA MET A 397 5.60 3.75 4.23
C MET A 397 4.24 4.18 3.72
N TYR A 398 3.25 3.33 3.94
CA TYR A 398 1.86 3.66 3.67
C TYR A 398 0.93 2.96 4.65
N ARG A 399 -0.27 3.49 4.81
CA ARG A 399 -1.34 2.89 5.59
C ARG A 399 -2.48 2.50 4.67
N GLN A 400 -3.27 1.53 5.09
CA GLN A 400 -4.48 1.12 4.39
C GLN A 400 -5.68 1.23 5.33
N LYS A 401 -6.87 1.47 4.75
CA LYS A 401 -8.11 1.36 5.51
C LYS A 401 -8.34 -0.11 5.87
N ASN A 402 -8.83 -0.37 7.08
CA ASN A 402 -9.08 -1.70 7.63
C ASN A 402 -7.82 -2.57 7.83
N THR A 403 -6.68 -1.95 8.04
CA THR A 403 -5.49 -2.65 8.58
C THR A 403 -5.73 -2.96 10.04
N VAL A 404 -5.32 -4.14 10.48
CA VAL A 404 -5.37 -4.53 11.90
C VAL A 404 -4.67 -3.44 12.72
N ASP A 405 -5.28 -3.02 13.82
CA ASP A 405 -4.81 -1.98 14.74
C ASP A 405 -4.43 -0.64 14.08
N ASN A 406 -4.94 -0.36 12.86
CA ASN A 406 -4.60 0.82 12.06
C ASN A 406 -3.11 1.00 11.80
N LEU A 407 -2.36 -0.11 11.76
CA LEU A 407 -0.93 -0.13 11.56
C LEU A 407 -0.52 0.25 10.14
N GLU A 408 0.76 0.47 9.98
CA GLU A 408 1.42 0.81 8.73
C GLU A 408 2.07 -0.39 8.04
N ASN A 409 2.36 -0.21 6.74
CA ASN A 409 3.21 -1.07 5.94
C ASN A 409 4.51 -0.31 5.66
N VAL A 410 5.65 -0.92 5.91
CA VAL A 410 6.95 -0.25 5.80
C VAL A 410 7.92 -1.10 4.98
N GLY A 411 8.55 -0.48 4.00
CA GLY A 411 9.70 -1.04 3.31
C GLY A 411 10.99 -0.57 3.94
N TYR A 412 11.84 -1.52 4.28
CA TYR A 412 13.17 -1.30 4.81
C TYR A 412 14.21 -1.76 3.80
N ALA A 413 15.29 -1.02 3.62
CA ALA A 413 16.37 -1.38 2.73
C ALA A 413 17.73 -1.06 3.34
N LYS A 414 18.76 -1.79 2.91
CA LYS A 414 20.12 -1.35 3.10
C LYS A 414 20.35 -0.08 2.27
N PRO A 415 21.19 0.86 2.72
CA PRO A 415 21.47 2.09 1.97
C PRO A 415 21.90 1.79 0.53
N GLY A 416 21.25 2.44 -0.45
CA GLY A 416 21.49 2.27 -1.88
C GLY A 416 20.68 1.16 -2.56
N PHE A 417 19.78 0.48 -1.82
CA PHE A 417 18.90 -0.57 -2.33
C PHE A 417 17.41 -0.22 -2.21
N GLU A 418 17.10 1.04 -1.97
CA GLU A 418 15.74 1.55 -1.94
C GLU A 418 15.05 1.35 -3.30
N SER A 419 13.81 0.86 -3.32
CA SER A 419 13.04 0.76 -4.55
C SER A 419 12.45 2.11 -4.94
N TYR A 420 12.92 2.66 -6.04
CA TYR A 420 12.41 3.91 -6.62
C TYR A 420 10.93 3.79 -7.00
N TYR A 421 10.56 2.66 -7.64
CA TYR A 421 9.16 2.43 -8.02
C TYR A 421 8.22 2.47 -6.80
N ASN A 422 8.61 1.83 -5.68
CA ASN A 422 7.79 1.81 -4.47
C ASN A 422 7.63 3.22 -3.88
N ILE A 423 8.68 4.03 -3.87
CA ILE A 423 8.59 5.43 -3.45
C ILE A 423 7.64 6.21 -4.37
N PHE A 424 7.82 6.12 -5.68
CA PHE A 424 7.06 6.90 -6.66
C PHE A 424 5.57 6.57 -6.66
N ILE A 425 5.21 5.28 -6.52
CA ILE A 425 3.81 4.88 -6.47
C ILE A 425 3.14 5.29 -5.16
N MET A 426 3.86 5.17 -4.03
CA MET A 426 3.30 5.47 -2.70
C MET A 426 3.21 6.98 -2.45
N ASP A 427 4.19 7.76 -2.86
CA ASP A 427 4.17 9.22 -2.72
C ASP A 427 3.36 9.93 -3.83
N GLU A 428 3.01 9.21 -4.91
CA GLU A 428 2.28 9.73 -6.07
C GLU A 428 2.99 10.90 -6.77
N THR A 429 4.30 10.78 -6.90
CA THR A 429 5.15 11.83 -7.46
C THR A 429 5.48 11.64 -8.93
N GLN A 430 5.33 10.42 -9.46
CA GLN A 430 5.64 10.12 -10.86
C GLN A 430 4.45 9.46 -11.56
N THR A 431 4.26 9.78 -12.84
CA THR A 431 3.30 9.09 -13.72
C THR A 431 3.71 7.65 -13.91
N ILE A 432 2.75 6.73 -13.84
CA ILE A 432 2.95 5.29 -14.04
C ILE A 432 2.10 4.84 -15.20
N LEU A 433 2.72 4.33 -16.25
CA LEU A 433 2.04 3.71 -17.39
C LEU A 433 1.75 2.25 -17.05
N GLY A 434 0.49 1.87 -17.04
CA GLY A 434 0.07 0.50 -16.73
C GLY A 434 -0.17 -0.29 -18.00
N ALA A 435 0.35 -1.53 -18.09
CA ALA A 435 0.06 -2.51 -19.12
C ALA A 435 -0.39 -3.83 -18.48
N GLY A 436 -1.28 -4.55 -19.16
CA GLY A 436 -1.83 -5.82 -18.69
C GLY A 436 -3.16 -5.69 -17.98
N CYS A 437 -3.79 -6.82 -17.74
CA CYS A 437 -5.09 -6.93 -17.08
C CYS A 437 -5.04 -6.36 -15.65
N ALA A 438 -6.08 -5.63 -15.26
CA ALA A 438 -6.20 -4.93 -13.98
C ALA A 438 -5.14 -3.84 -13.73
N ALA A 439 -4.22 -3.56 -14.66
CA ALA A 439 -3.30 -2.44 -14.54
C ALA A 439 -4.03 -1.10 -14.58
N SER A 440 -3.43 -0.10 -13.98
CA SER A 440 -3.93 1.27 -13.99
C SER A 440 -2.81 2.22 -14.40
N THR A 441 -3.04 2.99 -15.45
CA THR A 441 -2.21 4.15 -15.76
C THR A 441 -2.57 5.27 -14.81
N LYS A 442 -1.61 5.73 -14.01
CA LYS A 442 -1.74 6.85 -13.08
C LYS A 442 -1.00 8.06 -13.64
N LEU A 443 -1.72 9.09 -13.98
CA LEU A 443 -1.20 10.34 -14.54
C LEU A 443 -1.08 11.37 -13.42
N VAL A 444 0.13 11.89 -13.20
CA VAL A 444 0.43 12.91 -12.18
C VAL A 444 0.66 14.24 -12.89
N TYR A 445 -0.20 15.21 -12.59
CA TYR A 445 -0.13 16.57 -13.15
C TYR A 445 0.67 17.49 -12.24
N PRO A 446 1.27 18.56 -12.77
CA PRO A 446 1.79 19.66 -11.95
C PRO A 446 0.74 20.13 -10.94
N GLY A 447 1.16 20.43 -9.70
CA GLY A 447 0.23 20.76 -8.61
C GLY A 447 -0.41 19.55 -7.91
N GLY A 448 0.02 18.33 -8.25
CA GLY A 448 -0.36 17.10 -7.51
C GLY A 448 -1.73 16.52 -7.87
N LYS A 449 -2.43 17.07 -8.87
CA LYS A 449 -3.66 16.44 -9.39
C LYS A 449 -3.35 15.09 -10.02
N ILE A 450 -4.19 14.10 -9.77
CA ILE A 450 -4.03 12.75 -10.29
C ILE A 450 -5.27 12.33 -11.07
N SER A 451 -5.07 11.70 -12.22
CA SER A 451 -6.10 10.95 -12.93
C SER A 451 -5.68 9.51 -13.17
N ARG A 452 -6.64 8.63 -13.38
CA ARG A 452 -6.39 7.20 -13.59
C ARG A 452 -7.18 6.69 -14.78
N ILE A 453 -6.52 5.90 -15.63
CA ILE A 453 -7.11 5.17 -16.73
C ILE A 453 -6.90 3.68 -16.44
N HIS A 454 -7.99 2.93 -16.31
CA HIS A 454 -7.96 1.54 -15.89
C HIS A 454 -8.09 0.60 -17.08
N ASN A 455 -7.27 -0.43 -17.11
CA ASN A 455 -7.45 -1.60 -17.97
C ASN A 455 -8.61 -2.47 -17.45
N TYR A 456 -9.09 -3.38 -18.30
CA TYR A 456 -10.11 -4.34 -17.89
C TYR A 456 -9.60 -5.24 -16.77
N LYS A 457 -10.49 -5.55 -15.84
CA LYS A 457 -10.17 -6.20 -14.58
C LYS A 457 -9.96 -7.70 -14.71
N PHE A 458 -10.66 -8.31 -15.68
CA PHE A 458 -10.63 -9.75 -15.90
C PHE A 458 -9.92 -10.11 -17.20
N PRO A 459 -9.08 -11.17 -17.24
CA PRO A 459 -8.31 -11.55 -18.44
C PRO A 459 -9.17 -11.77 -19.67
N TYR A 460 -10.33 -12.41 -19.52
CA TYR A 460 -11.28 -12.61 -20.62
C TYR A 460 -11.78 -11.27 -21.21
N GLU A 461 -12.15 -10.32 -20.36
CA GLU A 461 -12.57 -8.98 -20.82
C GLU A 461 -11.42 -8.22 -21.47
N TYR A 462 -10.22 -8.32 -20.86
CA TYR A 462 -9.00 -7.70 -21.38
C TYR A 462 -8.69 -8.17 -22.80
N ILE A 463 -8.77 -9.47 -23.07
CA ILE A 463 -8.54 -10.05 -24.40
C ILE A 463 -9.68 -9.65 -25.36
N LYS A 464 -10.93 -9.92 -25.00
CA LYS A 464 -12.08 -9.72 -25.86
C LYS A 464 -12.32 -8.27 -26.27
N ARG A 465 -12.01 -7.34 -25.37
CA ARG A 465 -12.23 -5.90 -25.55
C ARG A 465 -10.93 -5.14 -25.81
N PHE A 466 -9.92 -5.81 -26.34
CA PHE A 466 -8.59 -5.25 -26.53
C PHE A 466 -8.59 -4.00 -27.42
N GLU A 467 -9.35 -3.96 -28.50
CA GLU A 467 -9.44 -2.78 -29.38
C GLU A 467 -10.00 -1.55 -28.63
N GLN A 468 -11.00 -1.74 -27.76
CA GLN A 468 -11.50 -0.65 -26.91
C GLN A 468 -10.47 -0.18 -25.87
N LEU A 469 -9.57 -1.07 -25.44
CA LEU A 469 -8.46 -0.70 -24.57
C LEU A 469 -7.47 0.19 -25.32
N ILE A 470 -7.17 -0.10 -26.58
CA ILE A 470 -6.30 0.72 -27.43
C ILE A 470 -6.86 2.14 -27.59
N GLU A 471 -8.16 2.28 -27.79
CA GLU A 471 -8.83 3.59 -27.85
C GLU A 471 -8.61 4.39 -26.55
N LYS A 472 -8.72 3.74 -25.38
CA LYS A 472 -8.42 4.38 -24.10
C LYS A 472 -6.93 4.77 -23.96
N LYS A 473 -6.01 4.03 -24.59
CA LYS A 473 -4.59 4.39 -24.56
C LYS A 473 -4.28 5.68 -25.37
N SER A 474 -5.08 6.04 -26.35
CA SER A 474 -4.95 7.32 -27.03
C SER A 474 -5.15 8.52 -26.06
N GLU A 475 -6.04 8.37 -25.06
CA GLU A 475 -6.23 9.39 -24.02
C GLU A 475 -4.95 9.60 -23.19
N VAL A 476 -4.15 8.53 -22.98
CA VAL A 476 -2.86 8.64 -22.27
C VAL A 476 -1.90 9.56 -23.02
N THR A 477 -1.81 9.43 -24.34
CA THR A 477 -0.97 10.28 -25.18
C THR A 477 -1.33 11.77 -25.02
N GLU A 478 -2.60 12.10 -25.14
CA GLU A 478 -3.08 13.47 -25.00
C GLU A 478 -2.83 14.03 -23.59
N CYS A 479 -3.04 13.21 -22.55
CA CYS A 479 -2.76 13.58 -21.18
C CYS A 479 -1.26 13.84 -20.94
N LEU A 480 -0.36 12.99 -21.47
CA LEU A 480 1.08 13.18 -21.35
C LEU A 480 1.56 14.44 -22.07
N LYS A 481 1.07 14.71 -23.28
CA LYS A 481 1.34 15.97 -24.00
C LYS A 481 0.93 17.18 -23.17
N LYS A 482 -0.26 17.13 -22.55
CA LYS A 482 -0.76 18.18 -21.67
C LYS A 482 0.10 18.36 -20.42
N ILE A 483 0.48 17.26 -19.74
CA ILE A 483 1.36 17.29 -18.57
C ILE A 483 2.67 17.98 -18.94
N ARG A 484 3.31 17.57 -20.03
CA ARG A 484 4.55 18.18 -20.50
C ARG A 484 4.41 19.67 -20.81
N SER A 485 3.34 20.07 -21.49
CA SER A 485 3.10 21.49 -21.77
C SER A 485 2.93 22.35 -20.51
N LEU A 486 2.44 21.74 -19.42
CA LEU A 486 2.30 22.41 -18.11
C LEU A 486 3.61 22.44 -17.31
N GLN A 487 4.53 21.50 -17.54
CA GLN A 487 5.86 21.47 -16.91
C GLN A 487 6.84 22.46 -17.51
N LEU A 488 6.62 22.89 -18.76
CA LEU A 488 7.45 23.87 -19.49
C LEU A 488 7.05 25.33 -19.24
N LYS A 489 5.91 25.55 -18.60
CA LYS A 489 5.42 26.88 -18.17
C LYS A 489 5.82 27.19 -16.75
#